data_bf4e5dde24c5ba25a7f02404c0287d40
#
_entry.id   bf4e5dde24c5ba25a7f02404c0287d40
#
_cell.length_a   1.000
_cell.length_b   1.000
_cell.length_c   1.000
_cell.angle_alpha   90.00
_cell.angle_beta   90.00
_cell.angle_gamma   90.00
#
_symmetry.space_group_name_H-M   'P 1'
#
loop_
_entity.id
_entity.type
_entity.pdbx_description
1 polymer ?
#
loop_
_entity_poly.entity_id
_entity_poly.type
_entity_poly.pdbx_seq_one_letter_code
_entity_poly.pdbx_strand_id
1 'polypeptide(L)'
;VMKRNKYTLGILSLFVAFILCAACYILFIYKTDYLKIFVVYYKAAPLIKTEIFEPIQGGRAVADTPSRQGTFTAEEIAWLNQNMIGDNTGQNISGLNRYFSELTALYWIWKNTDSPYVGMFHYRRFLSINDNARYPMLEFPSMRFRHLGINHLKGFAEEFLHELELEKKYILPWFATHDILVTEPIKLNAYEQYKKEHIISDLDAALEIIHKKYPFMYESALQTLHGEEGFYPTNMFITRREILDNYASWLFSILLPLYEEIKDDIARRDTEQKLAFAYLAERLFTVYLRYEQQYHGLRIKEFPFALASNFFEPPAGQPFIILKTPDWQDIFIDQKNNIICSFNNPYRNCGKFRFLPQNRLEVKWDNGGKSLFFHTGENIFTLEKQP
;
A
#
# COMPACT_ATOMS: atom_id res chain seq x y z
N VAL A 1 37.66 -18.16 59.18
CA VAL A 1 36.35 -18.57 58.69
C VAL A 1 35.59 -17.35 58.10
N MET A 2 35.63 -16.16 58.71
CA MET A 2 34.86 -14.98 58.24
C MET A 2 35.34 -14.36 56.93
N LYS A 3 36.63 -14.49 56.53
CA LYS A 3 37.12 -13.93 55.25
C LYS A 3 36.64 -14.71 54.00
N ARG A 4 36.42 -16.01 54.11
CA ARG A 4 36.00 -16.89 53.02
C ARG A 4 34.55 -16.64 52.58
N ASN A 5 33.65 -16.23 53.49
CA ASN A 5 32.26 -15.91 53.19
C ASN A 5 32.07 -14.60 52.41
N LYS A 6 32.96 -13.61 52.56
CA LYS A 6 32.85 -12.33 51.80
C LYS A 6 33.17 -12.51 50.32
N TYR A 7 34.17 -13.35 49.99
CA TYR A 7 34.52 -13.60 48.56
C TYR A 7 33.45 -14.46 47.86
N THR A 8 32.84 -15.44 48.56
CA THR A 8 31.76 -16.25 48.02
C THR A 8 30.50 -15.43 47.77
N LEU A 9 30.18 -14.47 48.65
CA LEU A 9 29.03 -13.55 48.46
C LEU A 9 29.27 -12.59 47.30
N GLY A 10 30.50 -12.07 47.14
CA GLY A 10 30.88 -11.21 46.01
C GLY A 10 30.82 -11.92 44.66
N ILE A 11 31.27 -13.19 44.58
CA ILE A 11 31.20 -13.97 43.32
C ILE A 11 29.75 -14.30 43.01
N LEU A 12 28.92 -14.64 44.00
CA LEU A 12 27.48 -14.89 43.76
C LEU A 12 26.75 -13.66 43.28
N SER A 13 27.04 -12.47 43.82
CA SER A 13 26.43 -11.23 43.38
C SER A 13 26.84 -10.82 41.95
N LEU A 14 28.09 -11.04 41.55
CA LEU A 14 28.57 -10.85 40.19
C LEU A 14 27.89 -11.81 39.19
N PHE A 15 27.69 -13.06 39.59
CA PHE A 15 27.03 -14.08 38.79
C PHE A 15 25.55 -13.76 38.59
N VAL A 16 24.84 -13.31 39.63
CA VAL A 16 23.45 -12.85 39.53
C VAL A 16 23.34 -11.62 38.68
N ALA A 17 24.23 -10.65 38.81
CA ALA A 17 24.27 -9.47 37.96
C ALA A 17 24.49 -9.82 36.47
N PHE A 18 25.41 -10.77 36.19
CA PHE A 18 25.65 -11.27 34.84
C PHE A 18 24.41 -11.97 34.26
N ILE A 19 23.70 -12.81 35.04
CA ILE A 19 22.47 -13.46 34.60
C ILE A 19 21.37 -12.40 34.31
N LEU A 20 21.23 -11.39 35.16
CA LEU A 20 20.27 -10.31 34.96
C LEU A 20 20.60 -9.48 33.70
N CYS A 21 21.87 -9.14 33.51
CA CYS A 21 22.32 -8.46 32.28
C CYS A 21 22.10 -9.31 31.03
N ALA A 22 22.41 -10.62 31.09
CA ALA A 22 22.16 -11.52 29.96
C ALA A 22 20.66 -11.69 29.69
N ALA A 23 19.82 -11.80 30.72
CA ALA A 23 18.37 -11.84 30.58
C ALA A 23 17.81 -10.54 30.02
N CYS A 24 18.27 -9.37 30.48
CA CYS A 24 17.92 -8.07 29.93
C CYS A 24 18.38 -7.94 28.47
N TYR A 25 19.58 -8.43 28.15
CA TYR A 25 20.10 -8.42 26.78
C TYR A 25 19.29 -9.33 25.85
N ILE A 26 18.93 -10.54 26.32
CA ILE A 26 18.06 -11.46 25.59
C ILE A 26 16.67 -10.86 25.39
N LEU A 27 16.07 -10.28 26.44
CA LEU A 27 14.78 -9.60 26.35
C LEU A 27 14.85 -8.36 25.42
N PHE A 28 15.95 -7.63 25.46
CA PHE A 28 16.19 -6.50 24.56
C PHE A 28 16.28 -6.97 23.11
N ILE A 29 17.07 -8.02 22.79
CA ILE A 29 17.14 -8.61 21.45
C ILE A 29 15.77 -9.12 21.01
N TYR A 30 15.05 -9.86 21.88
CA TYR A 30 13.72 -10.38 21.58
C TYR A 30 12.72 -9.25 21.28
N LYS A 31 12.81 -8.13 21.99
CA LYS A 31 11.96 -6.97 21.77
C LYS A 31 12.35 -6.18 20.52
N THR A 32 13.66 -6.06 20.23
CA THR A 32 14.14 -5.33 19.04
C THR A 32 13.88 -6.04 17.73
N ASP A 33 13.66 -7.37 17.75
CA ASP A 33 13.39 -8.18 16.56
C ASP A 33 11.90 -8.38 16.27
N TYR A 34 11.00 -7.78 17.06
CA TYR A 34 9.57 -7.98 16.87
C TYR A 34 9.06 -7.12 15.71
N LEU A 35 8.63 -7.80 14.65
CA LEU A 35 8.04 -7.19 13.45
C LEU A 35 6.57 -7.58 13.36
N LYS A 36 5.68 -6.59 13.16
CA LYS A 36 4.27 -6.80 12.79
C LYS A 36 3.91 -6.02 11.54
N ILE A 37 3.30 -6.70 10.58
CA ILE A 37 2.80 -6.11 9.34
C ILE A 37 1.28 -6.30 9.34
N PHE A 38 0.56 -5.20 9.36
CA PHE A 38 -0.90 -5.21 9.33
C PHE A 38 -1.40 -5.22 7.89
N VAL A 39 -2.23 -6.20 7.56
CA VAL A 39 -2.86 -6.29 6.24
C VAL A 39 -4.28 -5.76 6.34
N VAL A 40 -4.55 -4.63 5.68
CA VAL A 40 -5.83 -3.94 5.76
C VAL A 40 -6.85 -4.59 4.82
N TYR A 41 -7.95 -5.01 5.40
CA TYR A 41 -9.13 -5.55 4.71
C TYR A 41 -10.32 -4.63 4.94
N TYR A 42 -11.19 -4.56 3.94
CA TYR A 42 -12.52 -3.96 4.10
C TYR A 42 -13.62 -4.92 3.61
N LYS A 43 -13.26 -6.01 2.93
CA LYS A 43 -14.16 -7.06 2.45
C LYS A 43 -13.53 -8.43 2.61
N ALA A 44 -14.35 -9.48 2.48
CA ALA A 44 -13.86 -10.86 2.47
C ALA A 44 -12.90 -11.09 1.28
N ALA A 45 -11.72 -11.61 1.59
CA ALA A 45 -10.66 -11.94 0.64
C ALA A 45 -9.79 -13.05 1.24
N PRO A 46 -8.88 -13.69 0.46
CA PRO A 46 -7.95 -14.66 1.01
C PRO A 46 -7.20 -14.11 2.22
N LEU A 47 -7.24 -14.84 3.33
CA LEU A 47 -6.71 -14.38 4.61
C LEU A 47 -5.19 -14.53 4.64
N ILE A 48 -4.47 -13.44 4.89
CA ILE A 48 -3.03 -13.40 5.12
C ILE A 48 -2.80 -13.24 6.63
N LYS A 49 -2.43 -14.32 7.28
CA LYS A 49 -2.14 -14.35 8.72
C LYS A 49 -0.98 -15.29 9.00
N THR A 50 0.09 -14.77 9.60
CA THR A 50 1.28 -15.53 9.99
C THR A 50 1.82 -14.98 11.33
N GLU A 51 3.00 -15.40 11.75
CA GLU A 51 3.66 -14.82 12.92
C GLU A 51 3.83 -13.31 12.82
N ILE A 52 4.18 -12.79 11.63
CA ILE A 52 4.44 -11.35 11.42
C ILE A 52 3.31 -10.62 10.70
N PHE A 53 2.41 -11.33 10.00
CA PHE A 53 1.27 -10.71 9.31
C PHE A 53 0.00 -10.82 10.14
N GLU A 54 -0.62 -9.67 10.42
CA GLU A 54 -1.86 -9.58 11.20
C GLU A 54 -2.96 -8.89 10.36
N PRO A 55 -4.07 -9.58 10.05
CA PRO A 55 -5.18 -8.98 9.32
C PRO A 55 -5.96 -8.00 10.21
N ILE A 56 -6.23 -6.81 9.65
CA ILE A 56 -7.02 -5.76 10.30
C ILE A 56 -8.17 -5.31 9.39
N GLN A 57 -9.38 -5.25 9.92
CA GLN A 57 -10.53 -4.68 9.21
C GLN A 57 -10.55 -3.17 9.38
N GLY A 58 -10.34 -2.43 8.31
CA GLY A 58 -10.57 -0.98 8.27
C GLY A 58 -12.06 -0.66 8.18
N GLY A 59 -12.53 0.32 8.95
CA GLY A 59 -13.92 0.77 8.96
C GLY A 59 -14.90 -0.20 9.61
N ARG A 60 -14.48 -0.99 10.60
CA ARG A 60 -15.39 -1.91 11.29
C ARG A 60 -16.58 -1.21 11.92
N ALA A 61 -16.44 0.03 12.40
CA ALA A 61 -17.52 0.80 12.98
C ALA A 61 -18.64 1.17 11.98
N VAL A 62 -18.38 1.06 10.68
CA VAL A 62 -19.32 1.42 9.60
C VAL A 62 -19.49 0.28 8.58
N ALA A 63 -19.16 -0.95 8.96
CA ALA A 63 -19.18 -2.11 8.07
C ALA A 63 -20.59 -2.48 7.57
N ASP A 64 -21.64 -2.15 8.32
CA ASP A 64 -23.04 -2.34 7.98
C ASP A 64 -23.61 -1.26 7.05
N THR A 65 -22.84 -0.21 6.77
CA THR A 65 -23.26 0.88 5.89
C THR A 65 -22.81 0.66 4.46
N PRO A 66 -23.54 1.15 3.44
CA PRO A 66 -23.14 1.02 2.04
C PRO A 66 -21.76 1.61 1.78
N SER A 67 -20.88 0.83 1.15
CA SER A 67 -19.56 1.25 0.69
C SER A 67 -19.57 1.51 -0.83
N ARG A 68 -18.40 1.89 -1.39
CA ARG A 68 -18.19 1.96 -2.85
C ARG A 68 -18.59 0.68 -3.58
N GLN A 69 -18.51 -0.48 -2.93
CA GLN A 69 -18.80 -1.78 -3.52
C GLN A 69 -20.19 -2.33 -3.13
N GLY A 70 -21.03 -1.51 -2.54
CA GLY A 70 -22.34 -1.89 -2.04
C GLY A 70 -22.36 -2.14 -0.54
N THR A 71 -23.41 -2.83 -0.08
CA THR A 71 -23.60 -3.25 1.30
C THR A 71 -23.12 -4.68 1.47
N PHE A 72 -22.34 -4.95 2.51
CA PHE A 72 -21.91 -6.32 2.82
C PHE A 72 -23.06 -7.10 3.46
N THR A 73 -23.07 -8.41 3.21
CA THR A 73 -24.03 -9.30 3.87
C THR A 73 -23.65 -9.51 5.34
N ALA A 74 -24.61 -9.96 6.15
CA ALA A 74 -24.35 -10.28 7.55
C ALA A 74 -23.27 -11.36 7.70
N GLU A 75 -23.22 -12.32 6.77
CA GLU A 75 -22.21 -13.40 6.73
C GLU A 75 -20.82 -12.85 6.44
N GLU A 76 -20.69 -11.92 5.49
CA GLU A 76 -19.41 -11.26 5.18
C GLU A 76 -18.91 -10.46 6.38
N ILE A 77 -19.77 -9.70 7.03
CA ILE A 77 -19.43 -8.94 8.26
C ILE A 77 -19.02 -9.89 9.38
N ALA A 78 -19.76 -10.99 9.59
CA ALA A 78 -19.43 -11.98 10.60
C ALA A 78 -18.07 -12.62 10.32
N TRP A 79 -17.77 -12.95 9.06
CA TRP A 79 -16.49 -13.50 8.65
C TRP A 79 -15.33 -12.53 8.94
N LEU A 80 -15.48 -11.25 8.58
CA LEU A 80 -14.49 -10.21 8.87
C LEU A 80 -14.26 -10.07 10.39
N ASN A 81 -15.34 -10.02 11.17
CA ASN A 81 -15.27 -9.89 12.63
C ASN A 81 -14.57 -11.07 13.31
N GLN A 82 -14.76 -12.29 12.79
CA GLN A 82 -14.18 -13.51 13.34
C GLN A 82 -12.68 -13.64 13.01
N ASN A 83 -12.24 -13.18 11.85
CA ASN A 83 -10.92 -13.47 11.32
C ASN A 83 -9.90 -12.33 11.50
N MET A 84 -10.33 -11.13 11.89
CA MET A 84 -9.49 -9.92 11.87
C MET A 84 -9.63 -9.11 13.14
N ILE A 85 -8.58 -8.36 13.46
CA ILE A 85 -8.65 -7.26 14.42
C ILE A 85 -9.55 -6.17 13.82
N GLY A 86 -10.39 -5.53 14.64
CA GLY A 86 -11.18 -4.36 14.22
C GLY A 86 -10.46 -3.06 14.54
N ASP A 87 -10.44 -2.13 13.60
CA ASP A 87 -9.92 -0.78 13.81
C ASP A 87 -10.81 0.11 14.67
N ASN A 88 -11.91 -0.43 15.22
CA ASN A 88 -12.90 0.27 16.07
C ASN A 88 -12.67 0.09 17.57
N THR A 89 -11.54 -0.51 17.97
CA THR A 89 -11.18 -0.69 19.39
C THR A 89 -10.17 0.37 19.85
N GLY A 90 -10.00 0.56 21.14
CA GLY A 90 -9.05 1.53 21.69
C GLY A 90 -9.22 2.94 21.13
N GLN A 91 -8.09 3.63 20.92
CA GLN A 91 -8.12 4.96 20.26
C GLN A 91 -8.27 4.76 18.75
N ASN A 92 -9.36 5.26 18.17
CA ASN A 92 -9.67 5.01 16.77
C ASN A 92 -10.45 6.15 16.10
N ILE A 93 -10.46 6.11 14.78
CA ILE A 93 -11.27 6.94 13.88
C ILE A 93 -12.07 6.09 12.89
N SER A 94 -12.39 4.84 13.26
CA SER A 94 -13.04 3.84 12.41
C SER A 94 -14.34 4.35 11.75
N GLY A 95 -15.10 5.21 12.46
CA GLY A 95 -16.30 5.86 11.92
C GLY A 95 -16.08 6.77 10.72
N LEU A 96 -14.83 7.22 10.49
CA LEU A 96 -14.46 8.08 9.35
C LEU A 96 -14.02 7.29 8.10
N ASN A 97 -14.10 5.96 8.10
CA ASN A 97 -13.56 5.12 7.04
C ASN A 97 -14.07 5.46 5.63
N ARG A 98 -15.29 5.98 5.51
CA ARG A 98 -15.83 6.43 4.22
C ARG A 98 -14.99 7.50 3.53
N TYR A 99 -14.24 8.27 4.32
CA TYR A 99 -13.43 9.39 3.86
C TYR A 99 -11.94 9.07 3.93
N PHE A 100 -11.54 8.30 4.96
CA PHE A 100 -10.14 7.99 5.29
C PHE A 100 -9.67 6.62 4.78
N SER A 101 -10.58 5.74 4.34
CA SER A 101 -10.25 4.40 3.84
C SER A 101 -9.26 3.65 4.77
N GLU A 102 -8.15 3.13 4.24
CA GLU A 102 -7.12 2.42 4.99
C GLU A 102 -6.44 3.24 6.11
N LEU A 103 -6.57 4.56 6.07
CA LEU A 103 -5.98 5.42 7.10
C LEU A 103 -6.64 5.24 8.47
N THR A 104 -7.86 4.72 8.54
CA THR A 104 -8.47 4.39 9.84
C THR A 104 -7.73 3.24 10.52
N ALA A 105 -7.27 2.26 9.73
CA ALA A 105 -6.41 1.19 10.21
C ALA A 105 -5.00 1.73 10.57
N LEU A 106 -4.42 2.64 9.76
CA LEU A 106 -3.15 3.31 10.08
C LEU A 106 -3.22 4.05 11.42
N TYR A 107 -4.30 4.80 11.65
CA TYR A 107 -4.53 5.50 12.92
C TYR A 107 -4.59 4.52 14.09
N TRP A 108 -5.33 3.41 13.93
CA TRP A 108 -5.44 2.38 14.94
C TRP A 108 -4.09 1.72 15.25
N ILE A 109 -3.32 1.36 14.23
CA ILE A 109 -1.97 0.79 14.36
C ILE A 109 -1.06 1.75 15.13
N TRP A 110 -1.09 3.03 14.76
CA TRP A 110 -0.30 4.06 15.46
C TRP A 110 -0.65 4.14 16.95
N LYS A 111 -1.94 4.16 17.28
CA LYS A 111 -2.41 4.42 18.65
C LYS A 111 -2.46 3.20 19.57
N ASN A 112 -2.51 1.99 19.03
CA ASN A 112 -2.84 0.79 19.83
C ASN A 112 -1.78 -0.32 19.73
N THR A 113 -0.64 -0.09 19.06
CA THR A 113 0.43 -1.08 18.94
C THR A 113 1.78 -0.49 19.33
N ASP A 114 2.74 -1.34 19.69
CA ASP A 114 4.07 -0.94 20.18
C ASP A 114 5.23 -1.74 19.55
N SER A 115 4.97 -2.49 18.47
CA SER A 115 5.98 -3.29 17.77
C SER A 115 7.15 -2.40 17.30
N PRO A 116 8.42 -2.77 17.59
CA PRO A 116 9.60 -2.00 17.18
C PRO A 116 9.73 -1.80 15.68
N TYR A 117 9.33 -2.83 14.91
CA TYR A 117 9.18 -2.74 13.46
C TYR A 117 7.72 -2.98 13.12
N VAL A 118 7.17 -2.13 12.27
CA VAL A 118 5.76 -2.13 11.92
C VAL A 118 5.59 -1.87 10.43
N GLY A 119 4.64 -2.57 9.83
CA GLY A 119 4.27 -2.36 8.43
C GLY A 119 2.76 -2.30 8.25
N MET A 120 2.35 -1.71 7.14
CA MET A 120 0.97 -1.71 6.69
C MET A 120 0.91 -2.06 5.21
N PHE A 121 0.13 -3.10 4.89
CA PHE A 121 -0.14 -3.56 3.53
C PHE A 121 -1.66 -3.61 3.28
N HIS A 122 -2.04 -3.80 2.03
CA HIS A 122 -3.42 -4.06 1.66
C HIS A 122 -3.61 -5.55 1.37
N TYR A 123 -4.85 -6.05 1.49
CA TYR A 123 -5.19 -7.46 1.29
C TYR A 123 -4.82 -8.03 -0.10
N ARG A 124 -4.47 -7.19 -1.06
CA ARG A 124 -4.06 -7.58 -2.42
C ARG A 124 -2.83 -6.85 -2.95
N ARG A 125 -2.14 -6.07 -2.10
CA ARG A 125 -0.91 -5.34 -2.48
C ARG A 125 0.16 -5.60 -1.45
N PHE A 126 1.36 -5.94 -1.91
CA PHE A 126 2.48 -6.37 -1.08
C PHE A 126 3.76 -5.79 -1.65
N LEU A 127 4.82 -5.64 -0.86
CA LEU A 127 6.15 -5.38 -1.39
C LEU A 127 6.70 -6.65 -2.04
N SER A 128 7.49 -6.51 -3.11
CA SER A 128 8.23 -7.61 -3.72
C SER A 128 9.72 -7.44 -3.43
N ILE A 129 10.20 -8.03 -2.35
CA ILE A 129 11.61 -7.95 -1.94
C ILE A 129 12.48 -8.83 -2.85
N ASN A 130 11.97 -9.98 -3.25
CA ASN A 130 12.65 -10.91 -4.14
C ASN A 130 12.60 -10.44 -5.60
N ASP A 131 13.75 -10.03 -6.14
CA ASP A 131 13.86 -9.66 -7.56
C ASP A 131 13.65 -10.84 -8.51
N ASN A 132 13.90 -12.08 -8.05
CA ASN A 132 13.78 -13.32 -8.82
C ASN A 132 12.46 -14.06 -8.58
N ALA A 133 11.46 -13.43 -7.95
CA ALA A 133 10.19 -14.07 -7.72
C ALA A 133 9.54 -14.54 -9.03
N ARG A 134 8.94 -15.73 -9.02
CA ARG A 134 8.34 -16.39 -10.20
C ARG A 134 7.17 -15.61 -10.83
N TYR A 135 6.59 -14.64 -10.10
CA TYR A 135 5.49 -13.84 -10.62
C TYR A 135 6.00 -12.83 -11.65
N PRO A 136 5.30 -12.67 -12.80
CA PRO A 136 5.76 -11.81 -13.86
C PRO A 136 5.85 -10.34 -13.40
N MET A 137 6.96 -9.69 -13.76
CA MET A 137 7.11 -8.25 -13.62
C MET A 137 6.48 -7.58 -14.83
N LEU A 138 5.54 -6.68 -14.58
CA LEU A 138 4.93 -5.82 -15.60
C LEU A 138 5.59 -4.44 -15.50
N GLU A 139 6.11 -3.95 -16.63
CA GLU A 139 6.83 -2.68 -16.69
C GLU A 139 6.10 -1.68 -17.58
N PHE A 140 5.87 -0.50 -17.06
CA PHE A 140 5.20 0.61 -17.71
C PHE A 140 6.06 1.87 -17.62
N PRO A 141 5.84 2.87 -18.45
CA PRO A 141 6.62 4.10 -18.42
C PRO A 141 6.65 4.79 -17.03
N SER A 142 5.55 4.72 -16.29
CA SER A 142 5.42 5.39 -14.99
C SER A 142 5.57 4.47 -13.78
N MET A 143 5.49 3.14 -13.96
CA MET A 143 5.51 2.20 -12.83
C MET A 143 5.85 0.79 -13.27
N ARG A 144 6.35 -0.02 -12.33
CA ARG A 144 6.48 -1.47 -12.51
C ARG A 144 5.91 -2.20 -11.29
N PHE A 145 5.36 -3.39 -11.50
CA PHE A 145 4.84 -4.22 -10.42
C PHE A 145 4.77 -5.69 -10.81
N ARG A 146 4.80 -6.58 -9.83
CA ARG A 146 4.54 -8.00 -10.05
C ARG A 146 3.06 -8.27 -10.05
N HIS A 147 2.62 -9.04 -11.05
CA HIS A 147 1.23 -9.46 -11.14
C HIS A 147 1.05 -10.87 -10.59
N LEU A 148 0.06 -11.01 -9.69
CA LEU A 148 -0.32 -12.28 -9.10
C LEU A 148 -1.81 -12.52 -9.37
N GLY A 149 -2.13 -13.72 -9.89
CA GLY A 149 -3.53 -14.16 -9.91
C GLY A 149 -4.08 -14.29 -8.49
N ILE A 150 -5.34 -13.92 -8.27
CA ILE A 150 -5.96 -14.03 -6.94
C ILE A 150 -6.04 -15.48 -6.45
N ASN A 151 -6.01 -16.45 -7.37
CA ASN A 151 -6.00 -17.87 -7.04
C ASN A 151 -4.70 -18.30 -6.33
N HIS A 152 -3.59 -17.59 -6.56
CA HIS A 152 -2.34 -17.82 -5.83
C HIS A 152 -2.48 -17.49 -4.35
N LEU A 153 -3.38 -16.56 -3.98
CA LEU A 153 -3.67 -16.23 -2.59
C LEU A 153 -4.59 -17.25 -1.90
N LYS A 154 -5.39 -18.02 -2.66
CA LYS A 154 -6.39 -18.94 -2.08
C LYS A 154 -5.79 -20.22 -1.52
N GLY A 155 -4.59 -20.60 -1.96
CA GLY A 155 -4.01 -21.89 -1.63
C GLY A 155 -3.01 -21.85 -0.48
N PHE A 156 -2.04 -20.94 -0.50
CA PHE A 156 -0.88 -20.98 0.40
C PHE A 156 -0.32 -19.56 0.65
N ALA A 157 -0.89 -18.87 1.63
CA ALA A 157 -0.39 -17.55 2.02
C ALA A 157 1.12 -17.58 2.36
N GLU A 158 1.60 -18.63 2.99
CA GLU A 158 3.01 -18.80 3.36
C GLU A 158 3.91 -18.95 2.13
N GLU A 159 3.52 -19.78 1.15
CA GLU A 159 4.29 -19.98 -0.10
C GLU A 159 4.41 -18.67 -0.89
N PHE A 160 3.32 -17.91 -0.97
CA PHE A 160 3.28 -16.61 -1.60
C PHE A 160 4.19 -15.59 -0.91
N LEU A 161 4.12 -15.52 0.42
CA LEU A 161 4.97 -14.61 1.20
C LEU A 161 6.44 -15.01 1.11
N HIS A 162 6.73 -16.31 1.11
CA HIS A 162 8.08 -16.84 0.90
C HIS A 162 8.64 -16.47 -0.47
N GLU A 163 7.85 -16.62 -1.52
CA GLU A 163 8.23 -16.28 -2.89
C GLU A 163 8.57 -14.78 -3.06
N LEU A 164 7.86 -13.91 -2.37
CA LEU A 164 8.15 -12.46 -2.34
C LEU A 164 9.23 -12.07 -1.31
N GLU A 165 9.81 -13.04 -0.58
CA GLU A 165 10.73 -12.80 0.54
C GLU A 165 10.14 -11.91 1.65
N LEU A 166 8.84 -12.06 1.90
CA LEU A 166 8.11 -11.33 2.95
C LEU A 166 8.10 -12.09 4.27
N GLU A 167 9.25 -12.60 4.67
CA GLU A 167 9.48 -13.24 5.96
C GLU A 167 10.46 -12.41 6.80
N LYS A 168 10.37 -12.55 8.11
CA LYS A 168 11.23 -11.83 9.07
C LYS A 168 12.72 -11.88 8.69
N LYS A 169 13.22 -13.06 8.28
CA LYS A 169 14.63 -13.29 7.93
C LYS A 169 15.12 -12.50 6.71
N TYR A 170 14.21 -12.13 5.79
CA TYR A 170 14.54 -11.33 4.61
C TYR A 170 14.28 -9.84 4.83
N ILE A 171 13.30 -9.48 5.66
CA ILE A 171 12.90 -8.09 5.92
C ILE A 171 13.87 -7.39 6.88
N LEU A 172 14.14 -7.99 8.06
CA LEU A 172 14.89 -7.32 9.12
C LEU A 172 16.33 -6.92 8.72
N PRO A 173 17.08 -7.69 7.89
CA PRO A 173 18.43 -7.28 7.49
C PRO A 173 18.48 -5.92 6.78
N TRP A 174 17.42 -5.51 6.07
CA TRP A 174 17.37 -4.20 5.41
C TRP A 174 17.48 -3.04 6.40
N PHE A 175 17.03 -3.21 7.63
CA PHE A 175 17.09 -2.18 8.66
C PHE A 175 18.50 -1.93 9.24
N ALA A 176 19.51 -2.68 8.82
CA ALA A 176 20.91 -2.34 9.11
C ALA A 176 21.36 -1.11 8.29
N THR A 177 20.82 -0.93 7.09
CA THR A 177 21.22 0.13 6.15
C THR A 177 20.12 1.09 5.77
N HIS A 178 18.85 0.78 6.04
CA HIS A 178 17.69 1.59 5.71
C HIS A 178 16.78 1.74 6.94
N ASP A 179 15.92 2.74 6.89
CA ASP A 179 15.04 3.08 8.00
C ASP A 179 13.57 2.81 7.67
N ILE A 180 13.24 2.79 6.38
CA ILE A 180 11.91 2.49 5.87
C ILE A 180 11.99 1.76 4.52
N LEU A 181 11.11 0.76 4.35
CA LEU A 181 10.91 0.02 3.10
C LEU A 181 9.55 0.43 2.52
N VAL A 182 9.54 0.85 1.26
CA VAL A 182 8.34 1.37 0.58
C VAL A 182 8.21 0.79 -0.82
N THR A 183 7.08 1.06 -1.49
CA THR A 183 6.93 0.78 -2.91
C THR A 183 7.79 1.71 -3.75
N GLU A 184 8.17 1.30 -4.97
CA GLU A 184 8.70 2.23 -5.96
C GLU A 184 7.69 3.35 -6.26
N PRO A 185 8.15 4.58 -6.52
CA PRO A 185 7.26 5.69 -6.84
C PRO A 185 6.65 5.52 -8.24
N ILE A 186 5.42 5.98 -8.38
CA ILE A 186 4.82 6.21 -9.71
C ILE A 186 5.45 7.49 -10.26
N LYS A 187 6.17 7.37 -11.39
CA LYS A 187 6.91 8.47 -12.02
C LYS A 187 5.98 9.39 -12.80
N LEU A 188 5.22 10.18 -12.09
CA LEU A 188 4.30 11.20 -12.60
C LEU A 188 4.38 12.42 -11.70
N ASN A 189 4.19 13.61 -12.24
CA ASN A 189 4.02 14.83 -11.45
C ASN A 189 2.79 14.65 -10.53
N ALA A 190 3.03 14.63 -9.22
CA ALA A 190 2.02 14.26 -8.23
C ALA A 190 0.88 15.27 -8.13
N TYR A 191 1.19 16.57 -8.29
CA TYR A 191 0.21 17.65 -8.25
C TYR A 191 -0.69 17.62 -9.50
N GLU A 192 -0.12 17.53 -10.69
CA GLU A 192 -0.89 17.46 -11.94
C GLU A 192 -1.71 16.17 -12.05
N GLN A 193 -1.18 15.06 -11.56
CA GLN A 193 -1.93 13.81 -11.51
C GLN A 193 -3.12 13.90 -10.54
N TYR A 194 -2.92 14.50 -9.36
CA TYR A 194 -4.01 14.73 -8.41
C TYR A 194 -5.08 15.67 -9.01
N LYS A 195 -4.67 16.79 -9.61
CA LYS A 195 -5.54 17.76 -10.26
C LYS A 195 -6.39 17.15 -11.38
N LYS A 196 -5.84 16.18 -12.11
CA LYS A 196 -6.55 15.48 -13.20
C LYS A 196 -7.62 14.52 -12.68
N GLU A 197 -7.39 13.86 -11.54
CA GLU A 197 -8.21 12.73 -11.08
C GLU A 197 -9.07 13.07 -9.86
N HIS A 198 -8.71 14.12 -9.11
CA HIS A 198 -9.33 14.49 -7.86
C HIS A 198 -9.64 15.98 -7.76
N ILE A 199 -10.25 16.40 -6.66
CA ILE A 199 -10.59 17.80 -6.39
C ILE A 199 -9.34 18.50 -5.85
N ILE A 200 -8.70 19.31 -6.68
CA ILE A 200 -7.39 19.93 -6.40
C ILE A 200 -7.43 20.84 -5.15
N SER A 201 -8.55 21.50 -4.87
CA SER A 201 -8.68 22.34 -3.67
C SER A 201 -8.44 21.60 -2.37
N ASP A 202 -8.61 20.27 -2.33
CA ASP A 202 -8.32 19.48 -1.13
C ASP A 202 -6.81 19.39 -0.88
N LEU A 203 -6.01 19.23 -1.96
CA LEU A 203 -4.56 19.22 -1.86
C LEU A 203 -4.02 20.61 -1.52
N ASP A 204 -4.60 21.65 -2.14
CA ASP A 204 -4.22 23.05 -1.84
C ASP A 204 -4.53 23.40 -0.39
N ALA A 205 -5.68 22.98 0.14
CA ALA A 205 -6.03 23.19 1.55
C ALA A 205 -5.09 22.41 2.50
N ALA A 206 -4.68 21.19 2.14
CA ALA A 206 -3.66 20.46 2.91
C ALA A 206 -2.31 21.21 2.91
N LEU A 207 -1.90 21.76 1.78
CA LEU A 207 -0.68 22.59 1.65
C LEU A 207 -0.76 23.87 2.50
N GLU A 208 -1.92 24.52 2.57
CA GLU A 208 -2.14 25.67 3.46
C GLU A 208 -2.00 25.31 4.94
N ILE A 209 -2.46 24.12 5.35
CA ILE A 209 -2.25 23.63 6.71
C ILE A 209 -0.76 23.40 6.97
N ILE A 210 -0.04 22.80 6.00
CA ILE A 210 1.42 22.63 6.09
C ILE A 210 2.11 23.99 6.20
N HIS A 211 1.76 24.96 5.36
CA HIS A 211 2.33 26.30 5.41
C HIS A 211 2.17 26.96 6.78
N LYS A 212 1.00 26.83 7.40
CA LYS A 212 0.69 27.41 8.72
C LYS A 212 1.36 26.68 9.88
N LYS A 213 1.35 25.35 9.88
CA LYS A 213 1.83 24.53 11.01
C LYS A 213 3.30 24.12 10.90
N TYR A 214 3.79 23.93 9.69
CA TYR A 214 5.11 23.41 9.35
C TYR A 214 5.76 24.25 8.25
N PRO A 215 5.91 25.59 8.43
CA PRO A 215 6.38 26.50 7.38
C PRO A 215 7.75 26.09 6.81
N PHE A 216 8.58 25.42 7.60
CA PHE A 216 9.88 24.90 7.17
C PHE A 216 9.78 23.71 6.18
N MET A 217 8.62 23.03 6.09
CA MET A 217 8.38 21.95 5.13
C MET A 217 7.70 22.43 3.83
N TYR A 218 7.14 23.63 3.80
CA TYR A 218 6.25 24.09 2.74
C TYR A 218 6.91 24.12 1.37
N GLU A 219 8.09 24.72 1.25
CA GLU A 219 8.84 24.79 0.00
C GLU A 219 9.25 23.40 -0.49
N SER A 220 9.68 22.51 0.41
CA SER A 220 9.99 21.12 0.07
C SER A 220 8.75 20.36 -0.38
N ALA A 221 7.59 20.62 0.22
CA ALA A 221 6.31 20.02 -0.20
C ALA A 221 5.95 20.44 -1.63
N LEU A 222 6.07 21.72 -1.98
CA LEU A 222 5.84 22.21 -3.34
C LEU A 222 6.82 21.59 -4.34
N GLN A 223 8.11 21.57 -4.01
CA GLN A 223 9.13 20.94 -4.88
C GLN A 223 8.86 19.47 -5.12
N THR A 224 8.47 18.72 -4.07
CA THR A 224 8.13 17.30 -4.17
C THR A 224 6.92 17.06 -5.05
N LEU A 225 5.84 17.82 -4.84
CA LEU A 225 4.57 17.60 -5.56
C LEU A 225 4.63 18.01 -7.03
N HIS A 226 5.39 19.07 -7.34
CA HIS A 226 5.57 19.55 -8.72
C HIS A 226 6.80 18.93 -9.43
N GLY A 227 7.60 18.13 -8.71
CA GLY A 227 8.76 17.43 -9.28
C GLY A 227 8.39 16.25 -10.17
N GLU A 228 9.39 15.76 -10.91
CA GLU A 228 9.26 14.62 -11.82
C GLU A 228 9.66 13.26 -11.16
N GLU A 229 10.07 13.29 -9.90
CA GLU A 229 10.48 12.07 -9.17
C GLU A 229 9.30 11.15 -8.82
N GLY A 230 8.08 11.65 -8.95
CA GLY A 230 6.87 10.90 -8.71
C GLY A 230 6.46 10.84 -7.24
N PHE A 231 5.50 9.97 -6.94
CA PHE A 231 4.97 9.78 -5.60
C PHE A 231 4.82 8.30 -5.24
N TYR A 232 4.93 8.01 -3.94
CA TYR A 232 4.75 6.67 -3.39
C TYR A 232 3.26 6.31 -3.31
N PRO A 233 2.79 5.32 -4.08
CA PRO A 233 1.40 4.93 -4.08
C PRO A 233 1.06 4.04 -2.87
N THR A 234 -0.23 3.91 -2.59
CA THR A 234 -0.82 2.84 -1.76
C THR A 234 -0.64 2.94 -0.25
N ASN A 235 0.03 3.95 0.29
CA ASN A 235 0.28 4.08 1.73
C ASN A 235 0.88 2.81 2.38
N MET A 236 1.71 2.06 1.62
CA MET A 236 2.36 0.83 2.09
C MET A 236 3.78 1.08 2.51
N PHE A 237 4.16 0.49 3.64
CA PHE A 237 5.52 0.58 4.17
C PHE A 237 5.81 -0.54 5.18
N ILE A 238 7.10 -0.74 5.47
CA ILE A 238 7.61 -1.38 6.68
C ILE A 238 8.66 -0.43 7.26
N THR A 239 8.58 -0.09 8.55
CA THR A 239 9.46 0.91 9.15
C THR A 239 9.71 0.66 10.63
N ARG A 240 10.63 1.43 11.21
CA ARG A 240 10.82 1.52 12.66
C ARG A 240 9.63 2.24 13.30
N ARG A 241 9.30 1.85 14.51
CA ARG A 241 8.20 2.43 15.28
C ARG A 241 8.30 3.95 15.42
N GLU A 242 9.46 4.46 15.72
CA GLU A 242 9.69 5.90 15.87
C GLU A 242 9.31 6.69 14.60
N ILE A 243 9.65 6.16 13.43
CA ILE A 243 9.32 6.80 12.15
C ILE A 243 7.82 6.78 11.90
N LEU A 244 7.14 5.66 12.21
CA LEU A 244 5.68 5.61 12.14
C LEU A 244 5.04 6.64 13.07
N ASP A 245 5.52 6.76 14.32
CA ASP A 245 4.96 7.69 15.31
C ASP A 245 5.07 9.14 14.83
N ASN A 246 6.24 9.52 14.32
CA ASN A 246 6.50 10.84 13.77
C ASN A 246 5.64 11.12 12.52
N TYR A 247 5.63 10.20 11.56
CA TYR A 247 4.82 10.31 10.35
C TYR A 247 3.33 10.39 10.64
N ALA A 248 2.79 9.46 11.43
CA ALA A 248 1.37 9.44 11.71
C ALA A 248 0.93 10.66 12.53
N SER A 249 1.74 11.11 13.50
CA SER A 249 1.48 12.34 14.23
C SER A 249 1.40 13.55 13.31
N TRP A 250 2.35 13.68 12.40
CA TRP A 250 2.38 14.75 11.40
C TRP A 250 1.18 14.64 10.44
N LEU A 251 0.95 13.47 9.83
CA LEU A 251 -0.13 13.24 8.86
C LEU A 251 -1.51 13.58 9.43
N PHE A 252 -1.83 13.01 10.59
CA PHE A 252 -3.16 13.22 11.20
C PHE A 252 -3.34 14.63 11.78
N SER A 253 -2.25 15.33 12.09
CA SER A 253 -2.31 16.75 12.45
C SER A 253 -2.72 17.66 11.29
N ILE A 254 -2.61 17.18 10.05
CA ILE A 254 -3.05 17.85 8.83
C ILE A 254 -4.44 17.37 8.44
N LEU A 255 -4.62 16.04 8.31
CA LEU A 255 -5.83 15.47 7.73
C LEU A 255 -7.07 15.62 8.63
N LEU A 256 -6.94 15.54 9.97
CA LEU A 256 -8.09 15.68 10.84
C LEU A 256 -8.66 17.11 10.87
N PRO A 257 -7.84 18.18 10.99
CA PRO A 257 -8.33 19.54 10.82
C PRO A 257 -8.94 19.81 9.43
N LEU A 258 -8.30 19.30 8.37
CA LEU A 258 -8.85 19.43 7.02
C LEU A 258 -10.21 18.76 6.89
N TYR A 259 -10.40 17.58 7.49
CA TYR A 259 -11.69 16.92 7.52
C TYR A 259 -12.77 17.79 8.19
N GLU A 260 -12.49 18.39 9.34
CA GLU A 260 -13.43 19.28 10.01
C GLU A 260 -13.81 20.50 9.16
N GLU A 261 -12.89 21.00 8.33
CA GLU A 261 -13.13 22.12 7.42
C GLU A 261 -14.03 21.73 6.25
N ILE A 262 -13.80 20.54 5.63
CA ILE A 262 -14.50 20.14 4.39
C ILE A 262 -15.58 19.08 4.58
N LYS A 263 -15.89 18.64 5.81
CA LYS A 263 -16.80 17.50 6.07
C LYS A 263 -18.18 17.63 5.45
N ASP A 264 -18.75 18.84 5.40
CA ASP A 264 -20.04 19.07 4.81
C ASP A 264 -20.02 19.02 3.27
N ASP A 265 -18.91 19.41 2.67
CA ASP A 265 -18.71 19.31 1.23
C ASP A 265 -18.43 17.86 0.81
N ILE A 266 -17.46 17.19 1.45
CA ILE A 266 -17.09 15.82 1.12
C ILE A 266 -18.25 14.83 1.30
N ALA A 267 -19.17 15.09 2.24
CA ALA A 267 -20.35 14.25 2.44
C ALA A 267 -21.30 14.25 1.23
N ARG A 268 -21.29 15.31 0.41
CA ARG A 268 -22.13 15.46 -0.80
C ARG A 268 -21.50 14.93 -2.07
N ARG A 269 -20.19 14.63 -2.06
CA ARG A 269 -19.44 14.15 -3.23
C ARG A 269 -19.87 12.74 -3.64
N ASP A 270 -19.48 12.35 -4.86
CA ASP A 270 -19.61 10.96 -5.30
C ASP A 270 -18.72 10.02 -4.48
N THR A 271 -18.92 8.72 -4.65
CA THR A 271 -18.24 7.69 -3.85
C THR A 271 -16.72 7.68 -4.00
N GLU A 272 -16.21 8.05 -5.18
CA GLU A 272 -14.77 8.12 -5.45
C GLU A 272 -14.16 9.33 -4.76
N GLN A 273 -14.74 10.51 -4.96
CA GLN A 273 -14.24 11.76 -4.40
C GLN A 273 -14.42 11.86 -2.87
N LYS A 274 -15.27 11.01 -2.28
CA LYS A 274 -15.34 10.85 -0.83
C LYS A 274 -14.06 10.27 -0.22
N LEU A 275 -13.26 9.51 -0.98
CA LEU A 275 -12.00 8.91 -0.51
C LEU A 275 -10.81 9.89 -0.55
N ALA A 276 -11.07 11.20 -0.60
CA ALA A 276 -10.05 12.23 -0.77
C ALA A 276 -8.87 12.11 0.19
N PHE A 277 -9.11 11.75 1.45
CA PHE A 277 -8.04 11.65 2.46
C PHE A 277 -7.07 10.50 2.20
N ALA A 278 -7.53 9.38 1.64
CA ALA A 278 -6.65 8.30 1.22
C ALA A 278 -5.72 8.74 0.08
N TYR A 279 -6.26 9.47 -0.89
CA TYR A 279 -5.48 10.02 -2.01
C TYR A 279 -4.53 11.13 -1.58
N LEU A 280 -4.96 12.02 -0.67
CA LEU A 280 -4.09 13.03 -0.07
C LEU A 280 -2.93 12.40 0.68
N ALA A 281 -3.20 11.34 1.44
CA ALA A 281 -2.17 10.66 2.23
C ALA A 281 -1.03 10.11 1.39
N GLU A 282 -1.26 9.56 0.19
CA GLU A 282 -0.20 9.11 -0.71
C GLU A 282 0.75 10.26 -1.10
N ARG A 283 0.20 11.45 -1.37
CA ARG A 283 0.99 12.64 -1.70
C ARG A 283 1.72 13.17 -0.48
N LEU A 284 1.04 13.25 0.65
CA LEU A 284 1.63 13.69 1.91
C LEU A 284 2.69 12.70 2.43
N PHE A 285 2.50 11.40 2.24
CA PHE A 285 3.52 10.40 2.55
C PHE A 285 4.81 10.66 1.78
N THR A 286 4.68 10.97 0.49
CA THR A 286 5.83 11.32 -0.36
C THR A 286 6.50 12.60 0.12
N VAL A 287 5.72 13.64 0.41
CA VAL A 287 6.23 14.90 0.97
C VAL A 287 7.02 14.67 2.26
N TYR A 288 6.44 13.90 3.19
CA TYR A 288 7.09 13.58 4.46
C TYR A 288 8.41 12.84 4.25
N LEU A 289 8.40 11.76 3.46
CA LEU A 289 9.59 10.95 3.23
C LEU A 289 10.71 11.72 2.52
N ARG A 290 10.39 12.53 1.50
CA ARG A 290 11.39 13.33 0.79
C ARG A 290 11.98 14.43 1.69
N TYR A 291 11.14 15.06 2.51
CA TYR A 291 11.61 16.01 3.51
C TYR A 291 12.56 15.34 4.53
N GLU A 292 12.17 14.22 5.13
CA GLU A 292 13.00 13.49 6.08
C GLU A 292 14.30 12.98 5.44
N GLN A 293 14.25 12.53 4.18
CA GLN A 293 15.43 12.11 3.44
C GLN A 293 16.41 13.27 3.22
N GLN A 294 15.91 14.43 2.82
CA GLN A 294 16.72 15.60 2.47
C GLN A 294 17.33 16.26 3.70
N TYR A 295 16.58 16.41 4.78
CA TYR A 295 16.98 17.23 5.93
C TYR A 295 17.42 16.42 7.16
N HIS A 296 16.97 15.18 7.30
CA HIS A 296 17.26 14.34 8.46
C HIS A 296 17.97 13.02 8.10
N GLY A 297 18.29 12.82 6.81
CA GLY A 297 19.05 11.68 6.36
C GLY A 297 18.30 10.35 6.44
N LEU A 298 16.96 10.35 6.36
CA LEU A 298 16.14 9.14 6.31
C LEU A 298 16.56 8.25 5.14
N ARG A 299 16.89 7.00 5.40
CA ARG A 299 17.36 6.04 4.40
C ARG A 299 16.19 5.19 3.92
N ILE A 300 15.73 5.46 2.69
CA ILE A 300 14.58 4.82 2.07
C ILE A 300 15.07 3.67 1.19
N LYS A 301 14.43 2.50 1.30
CA LYS A 301 14.58 1.39 0.34
C LYS A 301 13.28 1.20 -0.41
N GLU A 302 13.36 1.26 -1.72
CA GLU A 302 12.23 1.09 -2.64
C GLU A 302 12.22 -0.34 -3.20
N PHE A 303 11.02 -0.91 -3.32
CA PHE A 303 10.78 -2.22 -3.92
C PHE A 303 9.60 -2.15 -4.89
N PRO A 304 9.57 -2.95 -5.95
CA PRO A 304 8.36 -3.14 -6.74
C PRO A 304 7.22 -3.63 -5.83
N PHE A 305 6.00 -3.23 -6.09
CA PHE A 305 4.88 -3.86 -5.41
C PHE A 305 4.36 -5.07 -6.19
N ALA A 306 3.73 -6.00 -5.47
CA ALA A 306 3.03 -7.13 -6.03
C ALA A 306 1.53 -6.91 -5.90
N LEU A 307 0.80 -6.98 -7.03
CA LEU A 307 -0.65 -6.80 -7.09
C LEU A 307 -1.35 -8.13 -7.34
N ALA A 308 -2.15 -8.58 -6.38
CA ALA A 308 -3.06 -9.69 -6.56
C ALA A 308 -4.40 -9.20 -7.11
N SER A 309 -4.77 -9.65 -8.29
CA SER A 309 -6.05 -9.29 -8.92
C SER A 309 -6.63 -10.45 -9.74
N ASN A 310 -7.95 -10.44 -9.94
CA ASN A 310 -8.61 -11.40 -10.80
C ASN A 310 -8.36 -11.14 -12.29
N PHE A 311 -7.70 -10.04 -12.64
CA PHE A 311 -7.64 -9.58 -14.02
C PHE A 311 -6.70 -10.40 -14.90
N PHE A 312 -5.76 -11.15 -14.30
CA PHE A 312 -4.75 -11.85 -15.08
C PHE A 312 -4.41 -13.21 -14.43
N GLU A 313 -5.07 -14.27 -14.87
CA GLU A 313 -4.44 -15.58 -14.90
C GLU A 313 -3.86 -15.74 -16.31
N PRO A 314 -2.52 -15.65 -16.48
CA PRO A 314 -1.94 -16.08 -17.75
C PRO A 314 -2.28 -17.54 -17.95
N PRO A 315 -2.65 -17.98 -19.16
CA PRO A 315 -2.68 -19.39 -19.47
C PRO A 315 -1.31 -19.97 -19.12
N ALA A 316 -1.27 -21.09 -18.41
CA ALA A 316 -0.02 -21.75 -18.07
C ALA A 316 0.85 -21.87 -19.32
N GLY A 317 1.99 -21.18 -19.35
CA GLY A 317 2.98 -21.25 -20.43
C GLY A 317 2.85 -20.25 -21.60
N GLN A 318 1.93 -19.27 -21.53
CA GLN A 318 1.89 -18.23 -22.59
C GLN A 318 2.20 -16.83 -22.02
N PRO A 319 3.03 -16.02 -22.71
CA PRO A 319 3.29 -14.65 -22.32
C PRO A 319 2.04 -13.78 -22.49
N PHE A 320 1.90 -12.76 -21.63
CA PHE A 320 0.89 -11.71 -21.80
C PHE A 320 1.09 -11.00 -23.13
N ILE A 321 0.00 -10.66 -23.80
CA ILE A 321 0.06 -9.73 -24.90
C ILE A 321 -0.11 -8.33 -24.31
N ILE A 322 1.00 -7.59 -24.22
CA ILE A 322 0.97 -6.15 -23.93
C ILE A 322 0.85 -5.45 -25.27
N LEU A 323 -0.24 -4.72 -25.45
CA LEU A 323 -0.42 -3.88 -26.63
C LEU A 323 0.18 -2.51 -26.31
N LYS A 324 1.29 -2.15 -26.96
CA LYS A 324 1.81 -0.79 -26.94
C LYS A 324 1.10 0.05 -27.98
N THR A 325 0.47 1.12 -27.56
CA THR A 325 -0.12 2.10 -28.48
C THR A 325 0.66 3.41 -28.40
N PRO A 326 1.12 4.00 -29.50
CA PRO A 326 1.92 5.23 -29.49
C PRO A 326 1.24 6.43 -28.81
N ASP A 327 -0.09 6.47 -28.86
CA ASP A 327 -0.90 7.58 -28.35
C ASP A 327 -1.80 7.17 -27.16
N TRP A 328 -1.77 5.92 -26.75
CA TRP A 328 -2.62 5.37 -25.72
C TRP A 328 -1.83 4.41 -24.82
N GLN A 329 -2.29 4.32 -23.61
CA GLN A 329 -1.72 3.52 -22.55
C GLN A 329 -1.76 2.04 -22.91
N ASP A 330 -0.79 1.33 -22.35
CA ASP A 330 -0.64 -0.10 -22.52
C ASP A 330 -1.94 -0.85 -22.18
N ILE A 331 -2.33 -1.77 -23.05
CA ILE A 331 -3.57 -2.53 -22.96
C ILE A 331 -3.22 -3.98 -22.63
N PHE A 332 -3.90 -4.54 -21.65
CA PHE A 332 -3.77 -5.95 -21.25
C PHE A 332 -4.84 -6.80 -21.89
N ILE A 333 -4.47 -7.95 -22.40
CA ILE A 333 -5.40 -8.95 -22.92
C ILE A 333 -5.29 -10.24 -22.11
N ASP A 334 -6.39 -10.61 -21.46
CA ASP A 334 -6.62 -11.94 -20.92
C ASP A 334 -7.41 -12.76 -21.93
N GLN A 335 -6.69 -13.59 -22.71
CA GLN A 335 -7.30 -14.41 -23.74
C GLN A 335 -8.23 -15.49 -23.18
N LYS A 336 -7.94 -16.03 -21.98
CA LYS A 336 -8.72 -17.11 -21.37
C LYS A 336 -10.11 -16.63 -20.96
N ASN A 337 -10.21 -15.42 -20.41
CA ASN A 337 -11.46 -14.85 -19.93
C ASN A 337 -12.09 -13.87 -20.92
N ASN A 338 -11.46 -13.67 -22.09
CA ASN A 338 -11.87 -12.71 -23.10
C ASN A 338 -12.06 -11.29 -22.53
N ILE A 339 -11.09 -10.84 -21.70
CA ILE A 339 -11.09 -9.53 -21.06
C ILE A 339 -9.90 -8.72 -21.56
N ILE A 340 -10.14 -7.46 -21.81
CA ILE A 340 -9.12 -6.46 -22.15
C ILE A 340 -9.28 -5.26 -21.22
N CYS A 341 -8.18 -4.71 -20.73
CA CYS A 341 -8.21 -3.54 -19.86
C CYS A 341 -7.17 -2.51 -20.29
N SER A 342 -7.53 -1.24 -20.28
CA SER A 342 -6.59 -0.14 -20.49
C SER A 342 -5.96 0.27 -19.16
N PHE A 343 -4.69 0.69 -19.20
CA PHE A 343 -3.86 0.88 -18.00
C PHE A 343 -4.04 2.20 -17.26
N ASN A 344 -4.65 3.22 -17.86
CA ASN A 344 -4.89 4.51 -17.18
C ASN A 344 -5.90 4.40 -16.03
N ASN A 345 -6.75 3.40 -16.11
CA ASN A 345 -7.66 3.09 -15.03
C ASN A 345 -8.07 1.62 -15.13
N PRO A 346 -7.26 0.66 -14.63
CA PRO A 346 -7.53 -0.77 -14.75
C PRO A 346 -8.87 -1.19 -14.14
N TYR A 347 -9.51 -0.32 -13.37
CA TYR A 347 -10.81 -0.56 -12.77
C TYR A 347 -11.99 0.03 -13.57
N ARG A 348 -11.74 0.95 -14.51
CA ARG A 348 -12.80 1.69 -15.21
C ARG A 348 -12.91 1.41 -16.70
N ASN A 349 -11.86 0.94 -17.34
CA ASN A 349 -11.84 0.72 -18.79
C ASN A 349 -11.46 -0.72 -19.14
N CYS A 350 -12.19 -1.68 -18.59
CA CYS A 350 -12.15 -3.06 -19.06
C CYS A 350 -13.23 -3.27 -20.13
N GLY A 351 -13.15 -4.39 -20.84
CA GLY A 351 -14.10 -4.72 -21.89
C GLY A 351 -13.91 -6.13 -22.42
N LYS A 352 -14.71 -6.49 -23.38
CA LYS A 352 -14.58 -7.71 -24.16
C LYS A 352 -13.90 -7.46 -25.48
N PHE A 353 -13.13 -8.43 -25.98
CA PHE A 353 -12.44 -8.27 -27.25
C PHE A 353 -12.67 -9.47 -28.16
N ARG A 354 -12.43 -9.27 -29.44
CA ARG A 354 -12.33 -10.33 -30.45
C ARG A 354 -11.29 -9.98 -31.50
N PHE A 355 -10.55 -11.00 -31.94
CA PHE A 355 -9.69 -10.88 -33.09
C PHE A 355 -10.51 -10.90 -34.38
N LEU A 356 -10.21 -10.00 -35.28
CA LEU A 356 -10.81 -9.90 -36.60
C LEU A 356 -9.77 -10.31 -37.66
N PRO A 357 -10.21 -10.66 -38.91
CA PRO A 357 -9.30 -10.86 -40.02
C PRO A 357 -8.40 -9.63 -40.25
N GLN A 358 -7.25 -9.84 -40.94
CA GLN A 358 -6.28 -8.80 -41.24
C GLN A 358 -5.59 -8.17 -40.01
N ASN A 359 -5.28 -8.98 -39.02
CA ASN A 359 -4.55 -8.56 -37.81
C ASN A 359 -5.23 -7.43 -37.02
N ARG A 360 -6.54 -7.40 -37.01
CA ARG A 360 -7.33 -6.40 -36.26
C ARG A 360 -7.86 -6.97 -34.95
N LEU A 361 -7.97 -6.10 -33.93
CA LEU A 361 -8.53 -6.39 -32.62
C LEU A 361 -9.68 -5.41 -32.34
N GLU A 362 -10.91 -5.91 -32.26
CA GLU A 362 -12.07 -5.12 -31.84
C GLU A 362 -12.24 -5.24 -30.32
N VAL A 363 -12.40 -4.10 -29.66
CA VAL A 363 -12.69 -4.02 -28.22
C VAL A 363 -14.04 -3.34 -28.01
N LYS A 364 -14.89 -3.97 -27.17
CA LYS A 364 -16.10 -3.35 -26.63
C LYS A 364 -15.88 -3.09 -25.15
N TRP A 365 -15.74 -1.81 -24.81
CA TRP A 365 -15.50 -1.36 -23.44
C TRP A 365 -16.76 -1.46 -22.58
N ASP A 366 -16.61 -1.69 -21.28
CA ASP A 366 -17.73 -1.78 -20.34
C ASP A 366 -18.50 -0.46 -20.19
N ASN A 367 -17.88 0.67 -20.56
CA ASN A 367 -18.52 1.99 -20.64
C ASN A 367 -19.35 2.20 -21.93
N GLY A 368 -19.50 1.17 -22.77
CA GLY A 368 -20.23 1.21 -24.02
C GLY A 368 -19.44 1.69 -25.24
N GLY A 369 -18.21 2.15 -25.07
CA GLY A 369 -17.31 2.54 -26.17
C GLY A 369 -16.82 1.34 -26.98
N LYS A 370 -16.35 1.62 -28.20
CA LYS A 370 -15.69 0.63 -29.06
C LYS A 370 -14.35 1.17 -29.55
N SER A 371 -13.36 0.28 -29.63
CA SER A 371 -12.05 0.58 -30.23
C SER A 371 -11.67 -0.52 -31.21
N LEU A 372 -10.97 -0.14 -32.26
CA LEU A 372 -10.42 -1.04 -33.24
C LEU A 372 -8.90 -0.80 -33.31
N PHE A 373 -8.12 -1.86 -33.20
CA PHE A 373 -6.67 -1.81 -33.18
C PHE A 373 -6.11 -2.65 -34.31
N PHE A 374 -4.99 -2.23 -34.88
CA PHE A 374 -4.19 -2.97 -35.86
C PHE A 374 -2.93 -3.52 -35.23
N HIS A 375 -2.61 -4.76 -35.49
CA HIS A 375 -1.34 -5.38 -35.15
C HIS A 375 -0.26 -4.93 -36.15
N THR A 376 0.73 -4.19 -35.66
CA THR A 376 1.80 -3.60 -36.47
C THR A 376 3.16 -4.30 -36.34
N GLY A 377 3.28 -5.32 -35.50
CA GLY A 377 4.48 -6.14 -35.29
C GLY A 377 4.64 -6.52 -33.82
N GLU A 378 5.49 -7.47 -33.48
CA GLU A 378 5.81 -8.03 -32.18
C GLU A 378 5.01 -7.46 -30.97
N ASN A 379 3.73 -7.85 -30.82
CA ASN A 379 2.83 -7.40 -29.77
C ASN A 379 2.51 -5.90 -29.73
N ILE A 380 2.71 -5.20 -30.85
CA ILE A 380 2.36 -3.77 -31.00
C ILE A 380 1.05 -3.64 -31.77
N PHE A 381 0.08 -2.96 -31.17
CA PHE A 381 -1.17 -2.63 -31.81
C PHE A 381 -1.35 -1.12 -31.84
N THR A 382 -1.77 -0.56 -32.95
CA THR A 382 -2.10 0.85 -33.10
C THR A 382 -3.61 1.03 -33.19
N LEU A 383 -4.12 2.08 -32.55
CA LEU A 383 -5.55 2.44 -32.65
C LEU A 383 -5.87 2.87 -34.08
N GLU A 384 -6.87 2.26 -34.69
CA GLU A 384 -7.41 2.70 -35.96
C GLU A 384 -8.14 4.04 -35.76
N LYS A 385 -7.60 5.12 -36.30
CA LYS A 385 -8.34 6.39 -36.33
C LYS A 385 -9.56 6.19 -37.20
N GLN A 386 -10.75 6.29 -36.64
CA GLN A 386 -11.97 6.37 -37.45
C GLN A 386 -11.92 7.68 -38.22
N PRO A 387 -12.26 7.66 -39.55
CA PRO A 387 -12.27 8.86 -40.39
C PRO A 387 -13.27 9.91 -39.90
#